data_8eb2df0f539230d917e8ad7336870e5d
#
_entry.id   8eb2df0f539230d917e8ad7336870e5d
#
_cell.length_a   1.000
_cell.length_b   1.000
_cell.length_c   1.000
_cell.angle_alpha   90.00
_cell.angle_beta   90.00
_cell.angle_gamma   90.00
#
_symmetry.space_group_name_H-M   'P 1'
#
loop_
_entity.id
_entity.type
_entity.pdbx_description
1 polymer ?
#
loop_
_entity_poly.entity_id
_entity_poly.type
_entity_poly.pdbx_seq_one_letter_code
_entity_poly.pdbx_strand_id
1 'polypeptide(L)'
;MPNLKKVLLFLATCSLLSAASLLEKIDRNLQPASSESYKKIVNVEPDGSKKEFLLYQARKGKDKMVSLFLKPESEKGRSTLRRGDNMWLFIPNVGKPIRIASMQSVVGGVFNNSDIMRLDFGEEYKVIAQKENGSEYTLTLKARNRSVAYDKLTMVVDKKSLTPKKVICYSSTGVLIKTLTYKKIKKFATGIVRPSVVETVSPFHKGYKSIMVYGKITPRNFANEVFTLDNISKVGSIRR
;
A
#
# COMPACT_ATOMS: atom_id res chain seq x y z
N MET A 1 -34.35 36.97 -7.23
CA MET A 1 -33.18 36.51 -6.46
C MET A 1 -32.92 35.03 -6.82
N PRO A 2 -31.94 34.68 -7.66
CA PRO A 2 -31.74 33.30 -8.07
C PRO A 2 -30.90 32.56 -7.02
N ASN A 3 -31.52 31.58 -6.47
CA ASN A 3 -31.09 30.38 -5.74
C ASN A 3 -29.59 30.22 -5.40
N LEU A 4 -29.15 30.83 -4.31
CA LEU A 4 -27.87 30.63 -3.65
C LEU A 4 -27.62 29.15 -3.27
N LYS A 5 -28.68 28.37 -2.99
CA LYS A 5 -28.62 26.93 -2.68
C LYS A 5 -28.16 26.06 -3.85
N LYS A 6 -28.49 26.40 -5.12
CA LYS A 6 -28.05 25.65 -6.32
C LYS A 6 -26.59 25.91 -6.65
N VAL A 7 -26.06 27.10 -6.36
CA VAL A 7 -24.63 27.43 -6.58
C VAL A 7 -23.72 26.69 -5.59
N LEU A 8 -24.15 26.58 -4.31
CA LEU A 8 -23.38 25.80 -3.32
C LEU A 8 -23.32 24.30 -3.64
N LEU A 9 -24.40 23.73 -4.19
CA LEU A 9 -24.43 22.30 -4.56
C LEU A 9 -23.53 22.02 -5.75
N PHE A 10 -23.42 22.94 -6.70
CA PHE A 10 -22.55 22.79 -7.89
C PHE A 10 -21.05 22.89 -7.54
N LEU A 11 -20.67 23.74 -6.60
CA LEU A 11 -19.31 23.88 -6.10
C LEU A 11 -18.85 22.64 -5.30
N ALA A 12 -19.75 22.01 -4.54
CA ALA A 12 -19.44 20.79 -3.79
C ALA A 12 -19.22 19.57 -4.69
N THR A 13 -19.98 19.43 -5.78
CA THR A 13 -19.81 18.33 -6.75
C THR A 13 -18.54 18.46 -7.58
N CYS A 14 -18.16 19.69 -7.97
CA CYS A 14 -16.94 19.94 -8.74
C CYS A 14 -15.66 19.62 -7.90
N SER A 15 -15.67 19.92 -6.60
CA SER A 15 -14.55 19.61 -5.69
C SER A 15 -14.40 18.10 -5.44
N LEU A 16 -15.48 17.34 -5.40
CA LEU A 16 -15.42 15.87 -5.20
C LEU A 16 -14.91 15.13 -6.43
N LEU A 17 -15.26 15.56 -7.65
CA LEU A 17 -14.67 15.00 -8.88
C LEU A 17 -13.16 15.27 -8.98
N SER A 18 -12.72 16.47 -8.58
CA SER A 18 -11.31 16.84 -8.50
C SER A 18 -10.54 15.98 -7.49
N ALA A 19 -11.18 15.66 -6.35
CA ALA A 19 -10.55 14.87 -5.30
C ALA A 19 -10.38 13.39 -5.66
N ALA A 20 -11.31 12.78 -6.41
CA ALA A 20 -11.16 11.42 -6.93
C ALA A 20 -9.98 11.34 -7.92
N SER A 21 -9.85 12.32 -8.82
CA SER A 21 -8.71 12.39 -9.75
C SER A 21 -7.37 12.63 -9.02
N LEU A 22 -7.38 13.26 -7.84
CA LEU A 22 -6.19 13.45 -7.01
C LEU A 22 -5.66 12.12 -6.46
N LEU A 23 -6.53 11.25 -5.92
CA LEU A 23 -6.10 9.93 -5.44
C LEU A 23 -5.49 9.08 -6.56
N GLU A 24 -6.09 9.10 -7.75
CA GLU A 24 -5.52 8.38 -8.90
C GLU A 24 -4.15 8.91 -9.33
N LYS A 25 -3.91 10.24 -9.23
CA LYS A 25 -2.59 10.83 -9.49
C LYS A 25 -1.58 10.38 -8.44
N ILE A 26 -1.97 10.37 -7.16
CA ILE A 26 -1.14 9.86 -6.05
C ILE A 26 -0.77 8.40 -6.30
N ASP A 27 -1.73 7.55 -6.68
CA ASP A 27 -1.50 6.13 -6.96
C ASP A 27 -0.52 5.93 -8.12
N ARG A 28 -0.68 6.68 -9.22
CA ARG A 28 0.26 6.63 -10.36
C ARG A 28 1.69 7.05 -9.98
N ASN A 29 1.82 8.03 -9.07
CA ASN A 29 3.13 8.45 -8.56
C ASN A 29 3.75 7.43 -7.59
N LEU A 30 2.94 6.58 -6.96
CA LEU A 30 3.45 5.57 -6.04
C LEU A 30 3.90 4.30 -6.75
N GLN A 31 3.28 3.91 -7.85
CA GLN A 31 3.66 2.68 -8.53
C GLN A 31 3.15 2.59 -9.98
N PRO A 32 3.96 1.97 -10.87
CA PRO A 32 3.54 1.70 -12.24
C PRO A 32 2.40 0.69 -12.29
N ALA A 33 1.61 0.73 -13.36
CA ALA A 33 0.51 -0.22 -13.58
C ALA A 33 1.00 -1.67 -13.72
N SER A 34 2.19 -1.88 -14.31
CA SER A 34 2.81 -3.22 -14.41
C SER A 34 4.30 -3.10 -14.16
N SER A 35 4.80 -3.86 -13.19
CA SER A 35 6.20 -3.76 -12.76
C SER A 35 6.65 -4.93 -11.92
N GLU A 36 7.95 -5.13 -11.86
CA GLU A 36 8.61 -5.87 -10.79
C GLU A 36 9.32 -4.93 -9.83
N SER A 37 9.46 -5.35 -8.58
CA SER A 37 10.19 -4.57 -7.58
C SER A 37 10.81 -5.46 -6.51
N TYR A 38 11.87 -4.93 -5.89
CA TYR A 38 12.48 -5.52 -4.71
C TYR A 38 12.24 -4.60 -3.52
N LYS A 39 11.90 -5.18 -2.38
CA LYS A 39 11.64 -4.46 -1.13
C LYS A 39 12.37 -5.14 0.01
N LYS A 40 12.93 -4.33 0.90
CA LYS A 40 13.46 -4.78 2.20
C LYS A 40 12.47 -4.35 3.28
N ILE A 41 12.07 -5.27 4.14
CA ILE A 41 11.32 -4.98 5.36
C ILE A 41 12.26 -5.17 6.53
N VAL A 42 12.30 -4.21 7.44
CA VAL A 42 13.04 -4.27 8.70
C VAL A 42 12.05 -4.09 9.84
N ASN A 43 11.87 -5.10 10.66
CA ASN A 43 11.15 -5.01 11.92
C ASN A 43 12.15 -4.71 13.03
N VAL A 44 11.93 -3.62 13.73
CA VAL A 44 12.70 -3.19 14.90
C VAL A 44 11.86 -3.49 16.12
N GLU A 45 12.40 -4.31 17.03
CA GLU A 45 11.77 -4.71 18.27
C GLU A 45 12.04 -3.69 19.39
N PRO A 46 11.33 -3.73 20.54
CA PRO A 46 11.50 -2.76 21.64
C PRO A 46 12.92 -2.73 22.21
N ASP A 47 13.65 -3.84 22.17
CA ASP A 47 15.05 -3.95 22.62
C ASP A 47 16.06 -3.43 21.58
N GLY A 48 15.58 -2.94 20.42
CA GLY A 48 16.41 -2.45 19.33
C GLY A 48 16.88 -3.54 18.38
N SER A 49 16.60 -4.81 18.63
CA SER A 49 16.92 -5.91 17.72
C SER A 49 16.17 -5.75 16.39
N LYS A 50 16.75 -6.30 15.32
CA LYS A 50 16.22 -6.13 13.95
C LYS A 50 16.06 -7.47 13.27
N LYS A 51 14.89 -7.67 12.66
CA LYS A 51 14.63 -8.77 11.73
C LYS A 51 14.45 -8.21 10.32
N GLU A 52 15.22 -8.72 9.37
CA GLU A 52 15.26 -8.22 8.01
C GLU A 52 14.72 -9.25 7.02
N PHE A 53 13.89 -8.78 6.08
CA PHE A 53 13.27 -9.60 5.05
C PHE A 53 13.48 -8.96 3.70
N LEU A 54 13.85 -9.75 2.69
CA LEU A 54 13.94 -9.31 1.31
C LEU A 54 12.81 -9.94 0.51
N LEU A 55 12.06 -9.12 -0.20
CA LEU A 55 10.92 -9.53 -1.01
C LEU A 55 11.12 -9.14 -2.47
N TYR A 56 10.73 -10.03 -3.37
CA TYR A 56 10.42 -9.73 -4.75
C TYR A 56 8.91 -9.54 -4.90
N GLN A 57 8.49 -8.62 -5.76
CA GLN A 57 7.09 -8.43 -6.11
C GLN A 57 6.92 -8.28 -7.62
N ALA A 58 5.88 -8.93 -8.16
CA ALA A 58 5.34 -8.69 -9.48
C ALA A 58 3.94 -8.11 -9.35
N ARG A 59 3.62 -7.08 -10.18
CA ARG A 59 2.33 -6.41 -10.21
C ARG A 59 1.83 -6.29 -11.64
N LYS A 60 0.51 -6.45 -11.83
CA LYS A 60 -0.20 -6.15 -13.08
C LYS A 60 -1.54 -5.50 -12.77
N GLY A 61 -1.75 -4.30 -13.31
CA GLY A 61 -2.95 -3.52 -13.05
C GLY A 61 -3.06 -3.08 -11.59
N LYS A 62 -4.29 -2.88 -11.14
CA LYS A 62 -4.60 -2.41 -9.78
C LYS A 62 -4.87 -3.57 -8.81
N ASP A 63 -5.25 -4.74 -9.33
CA ASP A 63 -5.85 -5.84 -8.58
C ASP A 63 -5.00 -7.11 -8.52
N LYS A 64 -3.89 -7.19 -9.27
CA LYS A 64 -3.04 -8.39 -9.34
C LYS A 64 -1.65 -8.10 -8.80
N MET A 65 -1.27 -8.81 -7.77
CA MET A 65 0.07 -8.73 -7.20
C MET A 65 0.47 -10.08 -6.60
N VAL A 66 1.73 -10.44 -6.79
CA VAL A 66 2.36 -11.55 -6.09
C VAL A 66 3.63 -11.06 -5.43
N SER A 67 3.88 -11.52 -4.19
CA SER A 67 5.08 -11.23 -3.42
C SER A 67 5.76 -12.52 -3.01
N LEU A 68 7.07 -12.58 -3.13
CA LEU A 68 7.91 -13.74 -2.79
C LEU A 68 8.98 -13.32 -1.79
N PHE A 69 9.10 -14.01 -0.68
CA PHE A 69 10.20 -13.85 0.26
C PHE A 69 11.47 -14.52 -0.29
N LEU A 70 12.56 -13.75 -0.30
CA LEU A 70 13.90 -14.19 -0.76
C LEU A 70 14.84 -14.41 0.40
N LYS A 71 14.67 -13.68 1.51
CA LYS A 71 15.47 -13.76 2.74
C LYS A 71 14.58 -13.42 3.94
N PRO A 72 14.89 -13.90 5.15
CA PRO A 72 15.92 -14.91 5.47
C PRO A 72 15.59 -16.29 4.89
N GLU A 73 16.49 -17.28 5.05
CA GLU A 73 16.28 -18.63 4.53
C GLU A 73 15.03 -19.30 5.12
N SER A 74 14.70 -19.02 6.39
CA SER A 74 13.48 -19.51 7.07
C SER A 74 12.17 -19.05 6.42
N GLU A 75 12.17 -17.96 5.68
CA GLU A 75 11.00 -17.40 4.99
C GLU A 75 11.05 -17.59 3.46
N LYS A 76 12.17 -18.06 2.95
CA LYS A 76 12.41 -18.19 1.51
C LYS A 76 11.38 -19.10 0.83
N GLY A 77 10.85 -18.62 -0.30
CA GLY A 77 9.82 -19.33 -1.05
C GLY A 77 8.39 -19.05 -0.58
N ARG A 78 8.21 -18.48 0.62
CA ARG A 78 6.90 -18.02 1.07
C ARG A 78 6.38 -16.94 0.12
N SER A 79 5.17 -17.13 -0.40
CA SER A 79 4.59 -16.24 -1.40
C SER A 79 3.19 -15.78 -0.99
N THR A 80 2.84 -14.55 -1.33
CA THR A 80 1.51 -13.99 -1.13
C THR A 80 0.95 -13.56 -2.47
N LEU A 81 -0.23 -14.03 -2.83
CA LEU A 81 -0.97 -13.64 -4.03
C LEU A 81 -2.16 -12.77 -3.62
N ARG A 82 -2.33 -11.64 -4.33
CA ARG A 82 -3.56 -10.84 -4.32
C ARG A 82 -4.24 -10.88 -5.69
N ARG A 83 -5.56 -11.11 -5.69
CA ARG A 83 -6.45 -10.90 -6.85
C ARG A 83 -7.72 -10.19 -6.36
N GLY A 84 -7.92 -8.96 -6.80
CA GLY A 84 -9.00 -8.13 -6.28
C GLY A 84 -8.90 -7.97 -4.76
N ASP A 85 -9.96 -8.31 -4.05
CA ASP A 85 -10.04 -8.25 -2.59
C ASP A 85 -9.51 -9.49 -1.89
N ASN A 86 -9.19 -10.55 -2.62
CA ASN A 86 -8.77 -11.81 -2.05
C ASN A 86 -7.25 -11.92 -1.98
N MET A 87 -6.76 -12.50 -0.89
CA MET A 87 -5.35 -12.77 -0.67
C MET A 87 -5.13 -14.21 -0.24
N TRP A 88 -4.04 -14.81 -0.72
CA TRP A 88 -3.61 -16.17 -0.37
C TRP A 88 -2.13 -16.18 -0.04
N LEU A 89 -1.79 -16.98 0.95
CA LEU A 89 -0.45 -17.27 1.38
C LEU A 89 -0.08 -18.69 0.96
N PHE A 90 1.08 -18.85 0.34
CA PHE A 90 1.72 -20.12 0.09
C PHE A 90 2.98 -20.22 0.96
N ILE A 91 3.12 -21.33 1.67
CA ILE A 91 4.29 -21.69 2.47
C ILE A 91 4.81 -23.02 1.89
N PRO A 92 6.09 -23.12 1.44
CA PRO A 92 6.60 -24.29 0.75
C PRO A 92 6.33 -25.62 1.47
N ASN A 93 6.56 -25.66 2.78
CA ASN A 93 6.40 -26.89 3.59
C ASN A 93 4.93 -27.27 3.86
N VAL A 94 3.99 -26.36 3.60
CA VAL A 94 2.55 -26.63 3.73
C VAL A 94 1.94 -27.12 2.40
N GLY A 95 2.54 -26.69 1.29
CA GLY A 95 2.22 -27.17 -0.06
C GLY A 95 0.89 -26.68 -0.66
N LYS A 96 -0.01 -26.07 0.13
CA LYS A 96 -1.32 -25.55 -0.33
C LYS A 96 -1.47 -24.06 -0.04
N PRO A 97 -2.03 -23.26 -0.97
CA PRO A 97 -2.35 -21.86 -0.70
C PRO A 97 -3.46 -21.75 0.35
N ILE A 98 -3.27 -20.90 1.34
CA ILE A 98 -4.21 -20.60 2.43
C ILE A 98 -4.76 -19.20 2.22
N ARG A 99 -6.07 -19.02 2.30
CA ARG A 99 -6.68 -17.69 2.27
C ARG A 99 -6.34 -16.92 3.54
N ILE A 100 -5.90 -15.66 3.37
CA ILE A 100 -5.48 -14.81 4.47
C ILE A 100 -6.25 -13.49 4.50
N ALA A 101 -6.30 -12.88 5.69
CA ALA A 101 -6.93 -11.57 5.86
C ALA A 101 -5.94 -10.43 5.53
N SER A 102 -6.47 -9.32 5.00
CA SER A 102 -5.70 -8.12 4.68
C SER A 102 -5.03 -7.50 5.91
N MET A 103 -5.67 -7.59 7.08
CA MET A 103 -5.18 -7.05 8.35
C MET A 103 -4.14 -7.94 9.05
N GLN A 104 -3.93 -9.17 8.60
CA GLN A 104 -2.96 -10.06 9.21
C GLN A 104 -1.54 -9.49 9.11
N SER A 105 -0.81 -9.47 10.23
CA SER A 105 0.58 -9.02 10.30
C SER A 105 1.47 -9.84 9.37
N VAL A 106 2.41 -9.17 8.74
CA VAL A 106 3.43 -9.80 7.91
C VAL A 106 4.70 -9.98 8.75
N VAL A 107 5.13 -11.23 8.90
CA VAL A 107 6.35 -11.64 9.61
C VAL A 107 6.50 -11.02 11.01
N GLY A 108 5.40 -10.92 11.75
CA GLY A 108 5.39 -10.43 13.14
C GLY A 108 5.64 -8.92 13.31
N GLY A 109 5.72 -8.16 12.21
CA GLY A 109 5.93 -6.71 12.27
C GLY A 109 4.64 -5.88 12.33
N VAL A 110 4.79 -4.56 12.27
CA VAL A 110 3.68 -3.60 12.28
C VAL A 110 2.98 -3.52 10.91
N PHE A 111 3.68 -3.87 9.80
CA PHE A 111 3.03 -3.99 8.50
C PHE A 111 2.10 -5.19 8.45
N ASN A 112 0.95 -5.01 7.84
CA ASN A 112 0.03 -6.09 7.48
C ASN A 112 0.03 -6.35 5.96
N ASN A 113 -0.71 -7.36 5.53
CA ASN A 113 -0.80 -7.72 4.11
C ASN A 113 -1.31 -6.56 3.25
N SER A 114 -2.25 -5.75 3.75
CA SER A 114 -2.77 -4.60 3.03
C SER A 114 -1.69 -3.56 2.76
N ASP A 115 -0.85 -3.24 3.75
CA ASP A 115 0.21 -2.25 3.58
C ASP A 115 1.24 -2.64 2.50
N ILE A 116 1.40 -3.94 2.27
CA ILE A 116 2.37 -4.48 1.32
C ILE A 116 1.76 -4.73 -0.05
N MET A 117 0.50 -5.21 -0.09
CA MET A 117 -0.16 -5.74 -1.29
C MET A 117 -1.25 -4.81 -1.85
N ARG A 118 -1.75 -3.84 -1.08
CA ARG A 118 -2.82 -2.94 -1.48
C ARG A 118 -2.34 -1.50 -1.37
N LEU A 119 -2.09 -0.85 -2.51
CA LEU A 119 -1.56 0.52 -2.57
C LEU A 119 -2.36 1.39 -3.55
N ASP A 120 -3.64 1.07 -3.76
CA ASP A 120 -4.52 1.79 -4.68
C ASP A 120 -5.56 2.56 -3.88
N PHE A 121 -5.19 3.77 -3.45
CA PHE A 121 -6.07 4.62 -2.63
C PHE A 121 -7.34 5.02 -3.38
N GLY A 122 -7.26 5.27 -4.68
CA GLY A 122 -8.42 5.64 -5.50
C GLY A 122 -9.45 4.53 -5.64
N GLU A 123 -9.01 3.26 -5.67
CA GLU A 123 -9.91 2.11 -5.73
C GLU A 123 -10.55 1.80 -4.37
N GLU A 124 -9.79 1.95 -3.30
CA GLU A 124 -10.20 1.52 -1.97
C GLU A 124 -10.93 2.59 -1.16
N TYR A 125 -10.68 3.86 -1.47
CA TYR A 125 -11.17 4.98 -0.67
C TYR A 125 -11.89 6.04 -1.50
N LYS A 126 -12.76 6.79 -0.84
CA LYS A 126 -13.32 8.06 -1.32
C LYS A 126 -12.84 9.19 -0.43
N VAL A 127 -12.56 10.35 -1.01
CA VAL A 127 -12.27 11.58 -0.27
C VAL A 127 -13.58 12.12 0.29
N ILE A 128 -13.65 12.32 1.60
CA ILE A 128 -14.80 12.89 2.29
C ILE A 128 -14.53 14.30 2.81
N ALA A 129 -13.27 14.69 2.94
CA ALA A 129 -12.86 16.06 3.22
C ALA A 129 -11.45 16.32 2.68
N GLN A 130 -11.21 17.55 2.24
CA GLN A 130 -9.91 18.04 1.81
C GLN A 130 -9.66 19.40 2.43
N LYS A 131 -8.48 19.60 2.98
CA LYS A 131 -7.97 20.87 3.46
C LYS A 131 -6.65 21.17 2.80
N GLU A 132 -6.39 22.44 2.53
CA GLU A 132 -5.10 22.91 2.03
C GLU A 132 -4.39 23.69 3.12
N ASN A 133 -3.11 23.39 3.31
CA ASN A 133 -2.26 24.10 4.24
C ASN A 133 -0.87 24.28 3.60
N GLY A 134 -0.56 25.48 3.17
CA GLY A 134 0.70 25.81 2.49
C GLY A 134 0.96 24.88 1.31
N SER A 135 2.04 24.11 1.38
CA SER A 135 2.48 23.17 0.34
C SER A 135 1.83 21.78 0.43
N GLU A 136 0.83 21.58 1.29
CA GLU A 136 0.25 20.27 1.56
C GLU A 136 -1.26 20.22 1.36
N TYR A 137 -1.76 19.05 0.95
CA TYR A 137 -3.15 18.66 1.13
C TYR A 137 -3.26 17.74 2.35
N THR A 138 -4.31 17.96 3.16
CA THR A 138 -4.76 17.00 4.16
C THR A 138 -6.09 16.42 3.68
N LEU A 139 -6.08 15.14 3.31
CA LEU A 139 -7.24 14.41 2.83
C LEU A 139 -7.79 13.52 3.94
N THR A 140 -9.11 13.57 4.15
CA THR A 140 -9.81 12.55 4.94
C THR A 140 -10.48 11.58 3.99
N LEU A 141 -10.10 10.31 4.11
CA LEU A 141 -10.54 9.23 3.24
C LEU A 141 -11.41 8.24 4.00
N LYS A 142 -12.48 7.77 3.38
CA LYS A 142 -13.37 6.72 3.90
C LYS A 142 -13.30 5.49 3.00
N ALA A 143 -13.19 4.32 3.57
CA ALA A 143 -13.22 3.06 2.85
C ALA A 143 -14.51 2.92 2.00
N ARG A 144 -14.38 2.41 0.78
CA ARG A 144 -15.51 2.17 -0.12
C ARG A 144 -16.34 0.94 0.27
N ASN A 145 -15.70 -0.03 0.89
CA ASN A 145 -16.35 -1.27 1.33
C ASN A 145 -15.62 -1.88 2.54
N ARG A 146 -16.18 -2.95 3.10
CA ARG A 146 -15.65 -3.61 4.31
C ARG A 146 -14.44 -4.53 4.07
N SER A 147 -14.04 -4.79 2.82
CA SER A 147 -12.85 -5.57 2.51
C SER A 147 -11.56 -4.77 2.67
N VAL A 148 -11.67 -3.43 2.73
CA VAL A 148 -10.56 -2.51 2.93
C VAL A 148 -10.06 -2.58 4.37
N ALA A 149 -8.72 -2.60 4.54
CA ALA A 149 -8.10 -2.85 5.84
C ALA A 149 -8.39 -1.78 6.91
N TYR A 150 -8.54 -0.51 6.50
CA TYR A 150 -8.78 0.61 7.41
C TYR A 150 -10.03 1.35 6.99
N ASP A 151 -10.92 1.62 7.94
CA ASP A 151 -12.20 2.25 7.63
C ASP A 151 -12.05 3.73 7.25
N LYS A 152 -11.08 4.41 7.85
CA LYS A 152 -10.79 5.82 7.59
C LYS A 152 -9.29 6.09 7.58
N LEU A 153 -8.86 6.99 6.69
CA LEU A 153 -7.49 7.50 6.67
C LEU A 153 -7.48 9.02 6.78
N THR A 154 -6.43 9.55 7.42
CA THR A 154 -6.00 10.95 7.22
C THR A 154 -4.67 10.91 6.47
N MET A 155 -4.62 11.47 5.27
CA MET A 155 -3.46 11.46 4.40
C MET A 155 -2.94 12.88 4.21
N VAL A 156 -1.67 13.12 4.55
CA VAL A 156 -0.95 14.37 4.24
C VAL A 156 -0.15 14.14 2.96
N VAL A 157 -0.37 14.98 1.96
CA VAL A 157 0.18 14.87 0.60
C VAL A 157 0.93 16.16 0.26
N ASP A 158 2.13 16.04 -0.29
CA ASP A 158 2.85 17.15 -0.87
C ASP A 158 2.19 17.60 -2.19
N LYS A 159 1.85 18.88 -2.31
CA LYS A 159 1.13 19.43 -3.48
C LYS A 159 1.94 19.36 -4.77
N LYS A 160 3.25 19.54 -4.69
CA LYS A 160 4.12 19.59 -5.86
C LYS A 160 4.37 18.21 -6.44
N SER A 161 4.70 17.25 -5.59
CA SER A 161 5.03 15.89 -6.02
C SER A 161 3.82 14.96 -6.07
N LEU A 162 2.70 15.34 -5.46
CA LEU A 162 1.52 14.49 -5.25
C LEU A 162 1.91 13.13 -4.66
N THR A 163 2.82 13.14 -3.68
CA THR A 163 3.20 11.95 -2.92
C THR A 163 2.82 12.10 -1.46
N PRO A 164 2.39 11.02 -0.79
CA PRO A 164 2.07 11.08 0.62
C PRO A 164 3.33 11.33 1.45
N LYS A 165 3.20 12.14 2.49
CA LYS A 165 4.18 12.33 3.58
C LYS A 165 3.82 11.50 4.79
N LYS A 166 2.51 11.40 5.09
CA LYS A 166 1.99 10.70 6.26
C LYS A 166 0.60 10.14 5.97
N VAL A 167 0.33 8.94 6.43
CA VAL A 167 -1.00 8.33 6.43
C VAL A 167 -1.30 7.81 7.82
N ILE A 168 -2.41 8.26 8.41
CA ILE A 168 -2.89 7.83 9.71
C ILE A 168 -4.12 6.96 9.49
N CYS A 169 -4.10 5.73 10.01
CA CYS A 169 -5.10 4.70 9.77
C CYS A 169 -5.98 4.51 11.00
N TYR A 170 -7.30 4.49 10.79
CA TYR A 170 -8.28 4.37 11.86
C TYR A 170 -9.26 3.21 11.60
N SER A 171 -9.78 2.65 12.69
CA SER A 171 -10.90 1.71 12.68
C SER A 171 -12.24 2.42 12.36
N SER A 172 -13.31 1.63 12.21
CA SER A 172 -14.70 2.12 12.08
C SER A 172 -15.17 2.94 13.28
N THR A 173 -14.63 2.66 14.47
CA THR A 173 -14.94 3.38 15.72
C THR A 173 -14.04 4.60 15.94
N GLY A 174 -13.13 4.91 14.99
CA GLY A 174 -12.22 6.06 15.08
C GLY A 174 -10.96 5.80 15.90
N VAL A 175 -10.71 4.57 16.33
CA VAL A 175 -9.49 4.21 17.07
C VAL A 175 -8.29 4.25 16.12
N LEU A 176 -7.20 4.89 16.54
CA LEU A 176 -5.93 4.92 15.82
C LEU A 176 -5.33 3.51 15.76
N ILE A 177 -5.16 2.97 14.54
CA ILE A 177 -4.55 1.66 14.32
C ILE A 177 -3.05 1.78 14.13
N LYS A 178 -2.60 2.65 13.22
CA LYS A 178 -1.18 2.90 12.94
C LYS A 178 -0.97 4.21 12.21
N THR A 179 0.29 4.61 12.14
CA THR A 179 0.76 5.73 11.32
C THR A 179 1.85 5.24 10.38
N LEU A 180 1.72 5.58 9.09
CA LEU A 180 2.76 5.38 8.08
C LEU A 180 3.39 6.75 7.76
N THR A 181 4.72 6.81 7.75
CA THR A 181 5.50 8.01 7.39
C THR A 181 6.34 7.70 6.16
N TYR A 182 6.21 8.51 5.13
CA TYR A 182 6.86 8.35 3.84
C TYR A 182 8.08 9.27 3.76
N LYS A 183 9.25 8.70 3.43
CA LYS A 183 10.54 9.39 3.49
C LYS A 183 11.41 9.09 2.28
N LYS A 184 12.46 9.88 2.09
CA LYS A 184 13.53 9.68 1.10
C LYS A 184 12.99 9.59 -0.32
N ILE A 185 12.60 10.74 -0.88
CA ILE A 185 12.19 10.85 -2.29
C ILE A 185 13.31 10.35 -3.20
N LYS A 186 12.99 9.44 -4.13
CA LYS A 186 13.92 8.83 -5.08
C LYS A 186 13.26 8.73 -6.46
N LYS A 187 14.06 8.97 -7.51
CA LYS A 187 13.68 8.66 -8.90
C LYS A 187 14.07 7.21 -9.20
N PHE A 188 13.13 6.41 -9.65
CA PHE A 188 13.31 5.02 -10.04
C PHE A 188 13.51 4.89 -11.55
N ALA A 189 14.00 3.74 -12.03
CA ALA A 189 14.21 3.46 -13.45
C ALA A 189 12.92 3.55 -14.29
N THR A 190 11.74 3.44 -13.65
CA THR A 190 10.42 3.68 -14.25
C THR A 190 10.16 5.15 -14.59
N GLY A 191 11.03 6.07 -14.20
CA GLY A 191 10.79 7.52 -14.24
C GLY A 191 9.96 8.05 -13.06
N ILE A 192 9.35 7.17 -12.27
CA ILE A 192 8.55 7.55 -11.08
C ILE A 192 9.45 8.17 -10.02
N VAL A 193 9.02 9.32 -9.50
CA VAL A 193 9.64 10.01 -8.35
C VAL A 193 8.71 9.83 -7.15
N ARG A 194 9.16 9.07 -6.16
CA ARG A 194 8.34 8.72 -5.00
C ARG A 194 9.17 8.51 -3.74
N PRO A 195 8.53 8.48 -2.55
CA PRO A 195 9.18 8.01 -1.33
C PRO A 195 9.73 6.58 -1.50
N SER A 196 10.99 6.39 -1.12
CA SER A 196 11.66 5.07 -1.17
C SER A 196 11.66 4.36 0.19
N VAL A 197 11.26 5.03 1.26
CA VAL A 197 11.18 4.50 2.61
C VAL A 197 9.79 4.77 3.17
N VAL A 198 9.17 3.75 3.76
CA VAL A 198 7.93 3.86 4.54
C VAL A 198 8.19 3.29 5.92
N GLU A 199 8.00 4.11 6.94
CA GLU A 199 8.07 3.67 8.35
C GLU A 199 6.67 3.58 8.93
N THR A 200 6.42 2.58 9.78
CA THR A 200 5.13 2.44 10.46
C THR A 200 5.32 2.14 11.94
N VAL A 201 4.45 2.74 12.74
CA VAL A 201 4.30 2.50 14.18
C VAL A 201 2.82 2.36 14.52
N SER A 202 2.52 1.61 15.59
CA SER A 202 1.15 1.37 16.03
C SER A 202 1.07 1.45 17.55
N PRO A 203 0.03 2.06 18.12
CA PRO A 203 -0.19 2.06 19.56
C PRO A 203 -0.45 0.66 20.14
N PHE A 204 -0.90 -0.29 19.29
CA PHE A 204 -1.09 -1.70 19.66
C PHE A 204 0.21 -2.52 19.71
N HIS A 205 1.31 -1.97 19.16
CA HIS A 205 2.63 -2.60 19.14
C HIS A 205 3.66 -1.63 19.73
N LYS A 206 3.51 -1.33 21.03
CA LYS A 206 4.36 -0.36 21.73
C LYS A 206 5.84 -0.75 21.62
N GLY A 207 6.68 0.20 21.25
CA GLY A 207 8.12 0.00 21.06
C GLY A 207 8.52 -0.65 19.74
N TYR A 208 7.60 -1.27 19.00
CA TYR A 208 7.87 -1.83 17.67
C TYR A 208 7.79 -0.77 16.58
N LYS A 209 8.67 -0.89 15.60
CA LYS A 209 8.65 -0.12 14.36
C LYS A 209 8.95 -1.04 13.18
N SER A 210 8.23 -0.88 12.08
CA SER A 210 8.58 -1.55 10.83
C SER A 210 8.95 -0.53 9.76
N ILE A 211 9.95 -0.87 8.95
CA ILE A 211 10.49 -0.01 7.90
C ILE A 211 10.47 -0.80 6.60
N MET A 212 9.85 -0.26 5.56
CA MET A 212 9.89 -0.79 4.20
C MET A 212 10.77 0.10 3.33
N VAL A 213 11.77 -0.49 2.71
CA VAL A 213 12.67 0.19 1.77
C VAL A 213 12.45 -0.36 0.38
N TYR A 214 12.07 0.51 -0.54
CA TYR A 214 11.96 0.17 -1.96
C TYR A 214 13.34 0.21 -2.62
N GLY A 215 13.78 -0.92 -3.14
CA GLY A 215 15.05 -1.06 -3.85
C GLY A 215 14.88 -0.71 -5.33
N LYS A 216 14.79 -1.72 -6.19
CA LYS A 216 14.57 -1.58 -7.63
C LYS A 216 13.07 -1.64 -7.95
N ILE A 217 12.59 -0.76 -8.81
CA ILE A 217 11.27 -0.83 -9.44
C ILE A 217 11.51 -0.75 -10.94
N THR A 218 11.09 -1.76 -11.69
CA THR A 218 11.32 -1.87 -13.14
C THR A 218 9.98 -2.12 -13.85
N PRO A 219 9.66 -1.40 -14.92
CA PRO A 219 8.50 -1.72 -15.74
C PRO A 219 8.65 -3.13 -16.30
N ARG A 220 7.59 -3.91 -16.21
CA ARG A 220 7.57 -5.26 -16.78
C ARG A 220 6.13 -5.73 -16.98
N ASN A 221 5.82 -6.20 -18.17
CA ASN A 221 4.55 -6.85 -18.44
C ASN A 221 4.62 -8.31 -18.03
N PHE A 222 3.54 -8.76 -17.40
CA PHE A 222 3.38 -10.15 -16.96
C PHE A 222 2.15 -10.76 -17.62
N ALA A 223 2.23 -12.04 -17.95
CA ALA A 223 1.08 -12.85 -18.32
C ALA A 223 0.12 -12.98 -17.11
N ASN A 224 -1.18 -13.18 -17.36
CA ASN A 224 -2.17 -13.29 -16.28
C ASN A 224 -1.96 -14.54 -15.41
N GLU A 225 -1.40 -15.58 -15.98
CA GLU A 225 -1.10 -16.87 -15.38
C GLU A 225 -0.14 -16.76 -14.19
N VAL A 226 0.72 -15.71 -14.18
CA VAL A 226 1.60 -15.40 -13.04
C VAL A 226 0.80 -15.17 -11.75
N PHE A 227 -0.43 -14.67 -11.88
CA PHE A 227 -1.29 -14.29 -10.75
C PHE A 227 -2.40 -15.31 -10.50
N THR A 228 -2.07 -16.60 -10.53
CA THR A 228 -3.01 -17.70 -10.25
C THR A 228 -2.56 -18.51 -9.05
N LEU A 229 -3.48 -19.26 -8.43
CA LEU A 229 -3.16 -20.15 -7.31
C LEU A 229 -2.20 -21.27 -7.73
N ASP A 230 -2.31 -21.77 -8.96
CA ASP A 230 -1.47 -22.84 -9.51
C ASP A 230 -0.01 -22.39 -9.71
N ASN A 231 0.20 -21.07 -9.85
CA ASN A 231 1.52 -20.51 -10.08
C ASN A 231 2.11 -19.76 -8.88
N ILE A 232 1.39 -19.65 -7.76
CA ILE A 232 1.87 -18.94 -6.56
C ILE A 232 3.18 -19.54 -6.01
N SER A 233 3.38 -20.86 -6.13
CA SER A 233 4.60 -21.57 -5.72
C SER A 233 5.76 -21.35 -6.69
N LYS A 234 5.48 -20.96 -7.95
CA LYS A 234 6.45 -20.82 -9.04
C LYS A 234 6.95 -19.39 -9.26
N VAL A 235 6.58 -18.46 -8.39
CA VAL A 235 6.94 -17.02 -8.52
C VAL A 235 8.46 -16.81 -8.62
N GLY A 236 9.25 -17.68 -8.04
CA GLY A 236 10.71 -17.63 -8.13
C GLY A 236 11.24 -17.73 -9.56
N SER A 237 10.59 -18.50 -10.44
CA SER A 237 11.04 -18.75 -11.83
C SER A 237 10.82 -17.55 -12.77
N ILE A 238 9.90 -16.64 -12.42
CA ILE A 238 9.64 -15.43 -13.23
C ILE A 238 10.60 -14.28 -12.92
N ARG A 239 11.37 -14.37 -11.85
CA ARG A 239 12.31 -13.35 -11.42
C ARG A 239 13.52 -13.28 -12.38
N ARG A 240 13.92 -12.07 -12.75
CA ARG A 240 15.12 -11.78 -13.55
C ARG A 240 16.20 -11.09 -12.72
#